data_6a6ec44b4a3ba078417dacdb0b6dcf1c
#
_entry.id   6a6ec44b4a3ba078417dacdb0b6dcf1c
#
_cell.length_a   1.000
_cell.length_b   1.000
_cell.length_c   1.000
_cell.angle_alpha   90.00
_cell.angle_beta   90.00
_cell.angle_gamma   90.00
#
_symmetry.space_group_name_H-M   'P 1'
#
loop_
_entity.id
_entity.type
_entity.pdbx_description
1 polymer ?
#
loop_
_entity_poly.entity_id
_entity_poly.type
_entity_poly.pdbx_seq_one_letter_code
_entity_poly.pdbx_strand_id
1 'polypeptide(L)' 'MTMDEITKMATRSGFVDVFWSRLQDLRRSGRLDTPRQIYDVMENEHEAKYGIARFPSYEAFKKYKNRHR' A
#
# COMPACT_ATOMS: atom_id res chain seq x y z
N MET A 1 6.38 -6.59 9.69
CA MET A 1 5.79 -7.00 8.40
C MET A 1 6.17 -8.43 8.08
N THR A 2 5.25 -9.18 7.56
CA THR A 2 5.52 -10.56 7.16
C THR A 2 5.98 -10.62 5.70
N MET A 3 6.67 -11.71 5.34
CA MET A 3 7.06 -11.94 3.95
C MET A 3 5.84 -11.99 3.03
N ASP A 4 4.70 -12.45 3.56
CA ASP A 4 3.47 -12.54 2.77
C ASP A 4 2.96 -11.18 2.31
N GLU A 5 3.05 -10.14 3.15
CA GLU A 5 2.62 -8.80 2.75
C GLU A 5 3.49 -8.27 1.61
N ILE A 6 4.81 -8.44 1.72
CA ILE A 6 5.72 -7.99 0.67
C ILE A 6 5.42 -8.71 -0.63
N THR A 7 5.18 -10.01 -0.57
CA THR A 7 4.85 -10.81 -1.76
C THR A 7 3.53 -10.34 -2.39
N LYS A 8 2.52 -10.06 -1.56
CA LYS A 8 1.24 -9.54 -2.07
C LYS A 8 1.41 -8.21 -2.78
N MET A 9 2.32 -7.37 -2.29
CA MET A 9 2.54 -6.05 -2.90
C MET A 9 3.14 -6.11 -4.30
N ALA A 10 3.61 -7.28 -4.74
CA ALA A 10 4.17 -7.44 -6.08
C ALA A 10 3.10 -7.26 -7.17
N THR A 11 1.82 -7.46 -6.86
CA THR A 11 0.73 -7.20 -7.79
C THR A 11 -0.01 -5.94 -7.38
N ARG A 12 -0.69 -5.30 -8.34
CA ARG A 12 -1.46 -4.09 -8.04
C ARG A 12 -2.60 -4.38 -7.09
N SER A 13 -3.35 -5.45 -7.33
CA SER A 13 -4.47 -5.81 -6.45
C SER A 13 -3.99 -6.18 -5.05
N GLY A 14 -2.89 -6.92 -4.96
CA GLY A 14 -2.32 -7.28 -3.66
C GLY A 14 -1.82 -6.05 -2.91
N PHE A 15 -1.22 -5.10 -3.62
CA PHE A 15 -0.78 -3.85 -3.01
C PHE A 15 -1.97 -3.09 -2.38
N VAL A 16 -3.08 -3.02 -3.11
CA VAL A 16 -4.29 -2.36 -2.60
C VAL A 16 -4.85 -3.10 -1.37
N ASP A 17 -4.85 -4.42 -1.40
CA ASP A 17 -5.33 -5.22 -0.26
C ASP A 17 -4.49 -4.94 1.00
N VAL A 18 -3.16 -4.88 0.85
CA VAL A 18 -2.28 -4.56 1.98
C VAL A 18 -2.55 -3.13 2.47
N PHE A 19 -2.76 -2.19 1.55
CA PHE A 19 -3.08 -0.82 1.91
C PHE A 19 -4.32 -0.74 2.80
N TRP A 20 -5.41 -1.41 2.40
CA TRP A 20 -6.65 -1.39 3.18
C TRP A 20 -6.46 -2.05 4.55
N SER A 21 -5.72 -3.14 4.60
CA SER A 21 -5.43 -3.83 5.85
C SER A 21 -4.68 -2.92 6.83
N ARG A 22 -3.65 -2.23 6.35
CA ARG A 22 -2.87 -1.31 7.18
C ARG A 22 -3.71 -0.11 7.64
N LEU A 23 -4.55 0.40 6.76
CA LEU A 23 -5.41 1.53 7.11
C LEU A 23 -6.37 1.14 8.25
N GLN A 24 -6.97 -0.05 8.17
CA GLN A 24 -7.86 -0.52 9.22
C GLN A 24 -7.11 -0.71 10.55
N ASP A 25 -5.91 -1.26 10.51
CA ASP A 25 -5.11 -1.47 11.71
C ASP A 25 -4.77 -0.14 12.38
N LEU A 26 -4.43 0.88 11.60
CA LEU A 26 -4.12 2.20 12.15
C LEU A 26 -5.35 2.84 12.77
N ARG A 27 -6.51 2.69 12.16
CA ARG A 27 -7.77 3.19 12.71
C ARG A 27 -8.11 2.52 14.04
N ARG A 28 -7.89 1.21 14.13
CA ARG A 28 -8.13 0.48 15.38
C ARG A 28 -7.22 0.94 16.50
N SER A 29 -5.99 1.25 16.19
CA SER A 29 -5.01 1.67 17.20
C SER A 29 -5.16 3.14 17.57
N GLY A 30 -6.06 3.87 16.93
CA GLY A 30 -6.28 5.28 17.18
C GLY A 30 -5.26 6.21 16.54
N ARG A 31 -4.44 5.71 15.62
CA ARG A 31 -3.48 6.54 14.91
C ARG A 31 -4.18 7.33 13.82
N LEU A 32 -3.64 8.52 13.55
CA LEU A 32 -4.23 9.46 12.61
C LEU A 32 -3.37 9.64 11.35
N ASP A 33 -2.66 8.59 10.95
CA ASP A 33 -1.86 8.65 9.73
C ASP A 33 -2.76 8.83 8.51
N THR A 34 -2.32 9.64 7.57
CA THR A 34 -3.10 9.86 6.35
C THR A 34 -2.92 8.69 5.38
N PRO A 35 -3.90 8.46 4.50
CA PRO A 35 -3.73 7.43 3.45
C PRO A 35 -2.48 7.64 2.61
N ARG A 36 -2.10 8.90 2.35
CA ARG A 36 -0.89 9.21 1.59
C ARG A 36 0.36 8.71 2.31
N GLN A 37 0.42 8.86 3.62
CA GLN A 37 1.56 8.38 4.41
C GLN A 37 1.67 6.87 4.35
N ILE A 38 0.54 6.16 4.45
CA ILE A 38 0.52 4.70 4.34
C ILE A 38 1.03 4.28 2.97
N TYR A 39 0.55 4.93 1.92
CA TYR A 39 0.99 4.66 0.55
C TYR A 39 2.50 4.87 0.39
N ASP A 40 3.02 5.99 0.91
CA ASP A 40 4.45 6.31 0.78
C ASP A 40 5.33 5.25 1.45
N VAL A 41 4.94 4.81 2.65
CA VAL A 41 5.67 3.75 3.36
C VAL A 41 5.64 2.45 2.55
N MET A 42 4.48 2.08 2.02
CA MET A 42 4.35 0.85 1.23
C MET A 42 5.18 0.91 -0.04
N GLU A 43 5.21 2.04 -0.72
CA GLU A 43 6.03 2.17 -1.93
C GLU A 43 7.52 2.09 -1.61
N ASN A 44 7.94 2.66 -0.49
CA ASN A 44 9.33 2.54 -0.04
C ASN A 44 9.70 1.09 0.21
N GLU A 45 8.80 0.32 0.84
CA GLU A 45 9.02 -1.11 1.09
C GLU A 45 9.08 -1.89 -0.22
N HIS A 46 8.18 -1.58 -1.14
CA HIS A 46 8.15 -2.24 -2.44
C HIS A 46 9.44 -1.95 -3.23
N GLU A 47 9.86 -0.69 -3.24
CA GLU A 47 11.07 -0.30 -3.95
C GLU A 47 12.30 -0.96 -3.34
N ALA A 48 12.36 -1.08 -2.01
CA ALA A 48 13.47 -1.73 -1.34
C ALA A 48 13.54 -3.22 -1.69
N LYS A 49 12.41 -3.86 -1.92
CA LYS A 49 12.37 -5.30 -2.24
C LYS A 49 12.54 -5.57 -3.73
N TYR A 50 11.87 -4.79 -4.58
CA TYR A 50 11.78 -5.09 -6.01
C TYR A 50 12.55 -4.11 -6.90
N GLY A 51 13.09 -3.04 -6.33
CA GLY A 51 13.88 -2.06 -7.07
C GLY A 51 13.07 -1.00 -7.79
N ILE A 52 11.75 -1.10 -7.77
CA ILE A 52 10.86 -0.11 -8.43
C ILE A 52 9.62 0.11 -7.57
N ALA A 53 8.96 1.25 -7.75
CA ALA A 53 7.67 1.50 -7.13
C ALA A 53 6.58 0.72 -7.85
N ARG A 54 5.50 0.36 -7.13
CA ARG A 54 4.40 -0.40 -7.73
C ARG A 54 3.57 0.47 -8.67
N PHE A 55 3.38 1.75 -8.30
CA PHE A 55 2.62 2.71 -9.10
C PHE A 55 3.51 3.90 -9.44
N PRO A 56 3.31 4.53 -10.60
CA PRO A 56 4.12 5.68 -10.99
C PRO A 56 3.86 6.93 -10.14
N SER A 57 2.68 7.02 -9.50
CA SER A 57 2.33 8.16 -8.67
C SER A 57 1.19 7.79 -7.73
N TYR A 58 0.97 8.63 -6.72
CA TYR A 58 -0.15 8.45 -5.81
C TYR A 58 -1.49 8.57 -6.56
N GLU A 59 -1.55 9.44 -7.55
CA GLU A 59 -2.77 9.58 -8.36
C GLU A 59 -3.12 8.30 -9.10
N ALA A 60 -2.12 7.63 -9.69
CA ALA A 60 -2.32 6.35 -10.34
C ALA A 60 -2.82 5.29 -9.36
N PHE A 61 -2.25 5.27 -8.15
CA PHE A 61 -2.69 4.37 -7.09
C PHE A 61 -4.15 4.62 -6.71
N LYS A 62 -4.52 5.89 -6.52
CA LYS A 62 -5.89 6.24 -6.15
C LYS A 62 -6.90 5.80 -7.21
N LYS A 63 -6.59 6.01 -8.47
CA LYS A 63 -7.45 5.58 -9.57
C LYS A 63 -7.65 4.07 -9.57
N TYR A 64 -6.57 3.33 -9.42
CA TYR A 64 -6.64 1.88 -9.37
C TYR A 64 -7.44 1.41 -8.16
N LYS A 65 -7.16 1.97 -7.00
CA LYS A 65 -7.84 1.62 -5.76
C LYS A 65 -9.35 1.81 -5.88
N ASN A 66 -9.78 2.92 -6.47
CA ASN A 66 -11.19 3.22 -6.61
C ASN A 66 -11.90 2.27 -7.57
N ARG A 67 -11.20 1.81 -8.60
CA ARG A 67 -11.75 0.83 -9.54
C ARG A 67 -11.79 -0.58 -8.97
N HIS A 68 -10.80 -0.91 -8.16
CA HIS A 68 -10.59 -2.27 -7.69
C HIS A 68 -11.57 -2.69 -6.60
N ARG A 69 -12.21 -1.77 -5.98
CA ARG A 69 -13.12 -2.06 -4.87
C ARG A 69 -14.35 -2.87 -5.30
#